data_7810fd20a5edc48e5cbf1c777ae5b4ce
#
_entry.id   7810fd20a5edc48e5cbf1c777ae5b4ce
#
_cell.length_a   1.000
_cell.length_b   1.000
_cell.length_c   1.000
_cell.angle_alpha   90.00
_cell.angle_beta   90.00
_cell.angle_gamma   90.00
#
_symmetry.space_group_name_H-M   'P 1'
#
loop_
_entity.id
_entity.type
_entity.pdbx_description
1 polymer ?
#
loop_
_entity_poly.entity_id
_entity_poly.type
_entity_poly.pdbx_seq_one_letter_code
_entity_poly.pdbx_strand_id
1 'polypeptide(L)'
;MKNFKIVLCLLSILVFQNTLAQKKILDHPDFDIWNRVRSPKLNAEGNFVMYSIEKGEKDQHLKIKDTEGNLLFDYERSESGVFTYDSKFAIFTIKAWKDSIVEMKRRKVKKDKMPKDTIGIFNLEDKSFHKIANIKSYKLPEKWSGFIAYTYDQTPLKDNKKSKDSTQNKKVKKSSSKNGYPLVIRNLETEKEDTIPFVTNYTFAKKGMILSYTTTGIKDSIEPGVYVQNLKSNNLKHVFESHNKTNYFKLNLSNSGDNLAFVIDADSTKTYQRPYELYRWDSSINKAKLVLDKKGSPN
;
A
#
# COMPACT_ATOMS: atom_id res chain seq x y z
N MET A 1 -46.22 55.04 41.75
CA MET A 1 -46.02 53.57 41.74
C MET A 1 -46.61 52.86 40.52
N LYS A 2 -47.73 53.28 39.94
CA LYS A 2 -48.35 52.61 38.78
C LYS A 2 -47.50 52.72 37.50
N ASN A 3 -46.91 53.89 37.28
CA ASN A 3 -46.08 54.16 36.11
C ASN A 3 -44.73 53.43 36.14
N PHE A 4 -44.15 53.17 37.36
CA PHE A 4 -42.92 52.42 37.52
C PHE A 4 -43.10 50.95 37.14
N LYS A 5 -44.23 50.33 37.43
CA LYS A 5 -44.56 48.96 37.05
C LYS A 5 -44.73 48.82 35.55
N ILE A 6 -45.26 49.81 34.89
CA ILE A 6 -45.42 49.80 33.41
C ILE A 6 -44.06 49.91 32.71
N VAL A 7 -43.15 50.77 33.22
CA VAL A 7 -41.81 50.91 32.67
C VAL A 7 -41.00 49.62 32.90
N LEU A 8 -41.16 48.96 34.05
CA LEU A 8 -40.48 47.70 34.33
C LEU A 8 -40.99 46.56 33.43
N CYS A 9 -42.29 46.49 33.14
CA CYS A 9 -42.86 45.54 32.17
C CYS A 9 -42.38 45.80 30.75
N LEU A 10 -42.28 47.04 30.28
CA LEU A 10 -41.79 47.42 28.99
C LEU A 10 -40.29 47.09 28.84
N LEU A 11 -39.50 47.28 29.90
CA LEU A 11 -38.09 46.94 29.93
C LEU A 11 -37.88 45.39 29.84
N SER A 12 -38.72 44.61 30.52
CA SER A 12 -38.64 43.13 30.44
C SER A 12 -39.02 42.60 29.07
N ILE A 13 -39.96 43.21 28.36
CA ILE A 13 -40.34 42.83 26.96
C ILE A 13 -39.17 43.11 26.00
N LEU A 14 -38.42 44.21 26.17
CA LEU A 14 -37.26 44.54 25.35
C LEU A 14 -36.08 43.57 25.53
N VAL A 15 -35.91 43.00 26.73
CA VAL A 15 -34.85 42.02 26.99
C VAL A 15 -35.14 40.67 26.36
N PHE A 16 -36.41 40.27 26.20
CA PHE A 16 -36.77 38.99 25.58
C PHE A 16 -36.67 38.98 24.04
N GLN A 17 -36.52 40.10 23.41
CA GLN A 17 -36.42 40.16 21.92
C GLN A 17 -35.07 39.72 21.35
N ASN A 18 -34.01 39.62 22.18
CA ASN A 18 -32.66 39.31 21.71
C ASN A 18 -32.28 37.81 21.82
N THR A 19 -33.23 36.94 22.19
CA THR A 19 -32.90 35.49 22.39
C THR A 19 -33.32 34.61 21.21
N LEU A 20 -33.67 35.16 20.06
CA LEU A 20 -33.78 34.37 18.85
C LEU A 20 -32.37 34.08 18.33
N ALA A 21 -31.71 33.13 18.95
CA ALA A 21 -30.52 32.52 18.36
C ALA A 21 -30.90 31.90 17.03
N GLN A 22 -30.75 32.68 15.97
CA GLN A 22 -30.89 32.15 14.60
C GLN A 22 -29.90 31.06 14.42
N LYS A 23 -30.36 29.81 14.41
CA LYS A 23 -29.50 28.69 14.01
C LYS A 23 -28.98 29.00 12.61
N LYS A 24 -27.67 29.10 12.47
CA LYS A 24 -27.02 29.28 11.19
C LYS A 24 -27.52 28.18 10.25
N ILE A 25 -28.10 28.57 9.11
CA ILE A 25 -28.44 27.61 8.07
C ILE A 25 -27.13 27.07 7.53
N LEU A 26 -27.00 25.74 7.54
CA LEU A 26 -25.82 25.08 6.98
C LEU A 26 -25.81 25.28 5.47
N ASP A 27 -24.70 25.78 4.96
CA ASP A 27 -24.44 25.98 3.53
C ASP A 27 -23.19 25.21 3.13
N HIS A 28 -22.91 25.07 1.83
CA HIS A 28 -21.77 24.32 1.28
C HIS A 28 -20.43 24.64 1.96
N PRO A 29 -20.07 25.91 2.25
CA PRO A 29 -18.83 26.22 2.97
C PRO A 29 -18.74 25.63 4.38
N ASP A 30 -19.89 25.35 5.02
CA ASP A 30 -19.89 24.77 6.37
C ASP A 30 -19.47 23.32 6.38
N PHE A 31 -19.62 22.57 5.28
CA PHE A 31 -19.13 21.20 5.18
C PHE A 31 -17.60 21.13 5.14
N ASP A 32 -16.94 22.18 4.66
CA ASP A 32 -15.50 22.27 4.57
C ASP A 32 -14.81 22.42 5.93
N ILE A 33 -15.52 22.86 6.96
CA ILE A 33 -14.99 22.97 8.33
C ILE A 33 -15.18 21.70 9.15
N TRP A 34 -15.99 20.76 8.69
CA TRP A 34 -16.22 19.50 9.40
C TRP A 34 -15.02 18.57 9.26
N ASN A 35 -14.44 18.26 10.40
CA ASN A 35 -13.34 17.34 10.49
C ASN A 35 -13.84 15.95 10.92
N ARG A 36 -13.39 14.93 10.22
CA ARG A 36 -13.68 13.54 10.55
C ARG A 36 -12.38 12.78 10.78
N VAL A 37 -12.27 12.16 11.96
CA VAL A 37 -11.13 11.28 12.25
C VAL A 37 -11.35 9.95 11.54
N ARG A 38 -10.34 9.50 10.80
CA ARG A 38 -10.33 8.25 10.05
C ARG A 38 -9.18 7.35 10.49
N SER A 39 -9.47 6.05 10.52
CA SER A 39 -8.47 4.98 10.69
C SER A 39 -7.49 5.22 11.85
N PRO A 40 -7.95 5.52 13.09
CA PRO A 40 -7.04 5.64 14.21
C PRO A 40 -6.36 4.30 14.49
N LYS A 41 -5.05 4.34 14.73
CA LYS A 41 -4.22 3.18 15.05
C LYS A 41 -3.25 3.52 16.18
N LEU A 42 -3.11 2.60 17.11
CA LEU A 42 -2.03 2.61 18.09
C LEU A 42 -0.88 1.74 17.58
N ASN A 43 0.35 2.10 17.93
CA ASN A 43 1.48 1.20 17.74
C ASN A 43 1.45 0.05 18.76
N ALA A 44 2.33 -0.95 18.60
CA ALA A 44 2.32 -2.16 19.44
C ALA A 44 2.58 -1.87 20.92
N GLU A 45 3.34 -0.82 21.23
CA GLU A 45 3.68 -0.40 22.59
C GLU A 45 2.63 0.52 23.23
N GLY A 46 1.70 1.06 22.44
CA GLY A 46 0.64 1.95 22.91
C GLY A 46 1.07 3.40 23.19
N ASN A 47 2.30 3.78 22.80
CA ASN A 47 2.84 5.11 23.08
C ASN A 47 2.69 6.12 21.92
N PHE A 48 2.23 5.66 20.74
CA PHE A 48 1.93 6.53 19.61
C PHE A 48 0.57 6.22 19.02
N VAL A 49 -0.15 7.28 18.65
CA VAL A 49 -1.41 7.19 17.89
C VAL A 49 -1.23 7.86 16.52
N MET A 50 -1.66 7.17 15.48
CA MET A 50 -1.73 7.69 14.12
C MET A 50 -3.17 7.70 13.64
N TYR A 51 -3.60 8.78 13.00
CA TYR A 51 -4.94 8.93 12.45
C TYR A 51 -4.93 9.92 11.29
N SER A 52 -5.92 9.82 10.41
CA SER A 52 -6.13 10.82 9.36
C SER A 52 -7.29 11.72 9.70
N ILE A 53 -7.17 13.01 9.35
CA ILE A 53 -8.25 13.98 9.40
C ILE A 53 -8.74 14.22 7.98
N GLU A 54 -10.01 13.94 7.74
CA GLU A 54 -10.73 14.24 6.52
C GLU A 54 -11.53 15.52 6.71
N LYS A 55 -11.34 16.51 5.83
CA LYS A 55 -12.06 17.79 5.83
C LYS A 55 -12.94 17.87 4.60
N GLY A 56 -14.22 17.51 4.75
CA GLY A 56 -15.16 17.56 3.62
C GLY A 56 -14.61 16.85 2.37
N GLU A 57 -14.56 17.56 1.26
CA GLU A 57 -14.02 17.07 -0.01
C GLU A 57 -12.49 17.30 -0.18
N LYS A 58 -11.84 17.98 0.79
CA LYS A 58 -10.42 18.31 0.72
C LYS A 58 -9.52 17.10 0.94
N ASP A 59 -8.22 17.29 0.69
CA ASP A 59 -7.21 16.27 0.95
C ASP A 59 -7.13 15.95 2.44
N GLN A 60 -6.87 14.68 2.76
CA GLN A 60 -6.70 14.22 4.13
C GLN A 60 -5.34 14.63 4.68
N HIS A 61 -5.26 14.80 5.99
CA HIS A 61 -4.01 14.97 6.75
C HIS A 61 -3.80 13.78 7.66
N LEU A 62 -2.63 13.16 7.59
CA LEU A 62 -2.24 12.12 8.53
C LEU A 62 -1.44 12.76 9.66
N LYS A 63 -1.84 12.47 10.89
CA LYS A 63 -1.19 12.96 12.11
C LYS A 63 -0.70 11.81 12.97
N ILE A 64 0.47 12.00 13.58
CA ILE A 64 1.02 11.10 14.58
C ILE A 64 1.23 11.92 15.87
N LYS A 65 0.71 11.40 16.97
CA LYS A 65 0.86 11.98 18.30
C LYS A 65 1.38 10.94 19.29
N ASP A 66 2.05 11.41 20.33
CA ASP A 66 2.37 10.60 21.51
C ASP A 66 1.18 10.51 22.48
N THR A 67 1.36 9.78 23.58
CA THR A 67 0.35 9.63 24.65
C THR A 67 0.10 10.90 25.44
N GLU A 68 1.02 11.87 25.42
CA GLU A 68 0.87 13.19 26.04
C GLU A 68 0.08 14.15 25.15
N GLY A 69 -0.19 13.77 23.91
CA GLY A 69 -0.92 14.57 22.94
C GLY A 69 -0.04 15.48 22.08
N ASN A 70 1.29 15.42 22.22
CA ASN A 70 2.20 16.18 21.40
C ASN A 70 2.16 15.72 19.96
N LEU A 71 2.13 16.67 19.02
CA LEU A 71 2.14 16.39 17.60
C LEU A 71 3.60 16.09 17.13
N LEU A 72 3.84 14.86 16.70
CA LEU A 72 5.15 14.42 16.21
C LEU A 72 5.28 14.58 14.70
N PHE A 73 4.17 14.37 13.98
CA PHE A 73 4.15 14.41 12.52
C PHE A 73 2.79 14.84 11.99
N ASP A 74 2.77 15.67 10.95
CA ASP A 74 1.59 16.08 10.21
C ASP A 74 1.94 16.17 8.72
N TYR A 75 1.23 15.43 7.89
CA TYR A 75 1.46 15.44 6.45
C TYR A 75 0.15 15.38 5.67
N GLU A 76 0.04 16.30 4.72
CA GLU A 76 -1.15 16.43 3.87
C GLU A 76 -1.23 15.31 2.82
N ARG A 77 -2.41 15.08 2.28
CA ARG A 77 -2.69 14.07 1.25
C ARG A 77 -2.38 12.64 1.68
N SER A 78 -2.28 12.38 2.98
CA SER A 78 -1.82 11.12 3.52
C SER A 78 -2.94 10.33 4.16
N GLU A 79 -2.95 9.03 3.88
CA GLU A 79 -3.97 8.09 4.35
C GLU A 79 -3.39 6.69 4.57
N SER A 80 -4.20 5.79 5.16
CA SER A 80 -3.90 4.35 5.28
C SER A 80 -2.58 4.02 5.97
N GLY A 81 -2.22 4.80 7.01
CA GLY A 81 -1.00 4.57 7.76
C GLY A 81 -1.00 3.27 8.55
N VAL A 82 0.18 2.68 8.74
CA VAL A 82 0.45 1.47 9.54
C VAL A 82 1.77 1.67 10.28
N PHE A 83 1.82 1.33 11.57
CA PHE A 83 3.09 1.22 12.29
C PHE A 83 3.75 -0.11 11.99
N THR A 84 5.09 -0.15 11.96
CA THR A 84 5.84 -1.40 11.97
C THR A 84 5.66 -2.12 13.30
N TYR A 85 5.85 -3.44 13.31
CA TYR A 85 5.59 -4.25 14.51
C TYR A 85 6.50 -3.88 15.70
N ASP A 86 7.73 -3.43 15.43
CA ASP A 86 8.69 -2.92 16.42
C ASP A 86 8.44 -1.45 16.82
N SER A 87 7.38 -0.84 16.31
CA SER A 87 7.03 0.56 16.61
C SER A 87 8.08 1.61 16.22
N LYS A 88 9.04 1.28 15.35
CA LYS A 88 10.09 2.23 14.93
C LYS A 88 9.67 3.13 13.78
N PHE A 89 8.81 2.63 12.89
CA PHE A 89 8.40 3.37 11.69
C PHE A 89 6.90 3.47 11.56
N ALA A 90 6.44 4.60 11.00
CA ALA A 90 5.09 4.78 10.47
C ALA A 90 5.15 4.83 8.94
N ILE A 91 4.40 3.94 8.29
CA ILE A 91 4.35 3.82 6.84
C ILE A 91 2.95 4.19 6.37
N PHE A 92 2.83 5.06 5.38
CA PHE A 92 1.54 5.55 4.88
C PHE A 92 1.59 5.88 3.39
N THR A 93 0.40 6.06 2.82
CA THR A 93 0.25 6.43 1.40
C THR A 93 0.02 7.92 1.27
N ILE A 94 0.79 8.57 0.40
CA ILE A 94 0.61 9.97 -0.01
C ILE A 94 -0.03 9.95 -1.40
N LYS A 95 -1.19 10.58 -1.51
CA LYS A 95 -1.96 10.68 -2.77
C LYS A 95 -1.57 11.92 -3.57
N ALA A 96 -1.90 11.93 -4.84
CA ALA A 96 -1.90 13.16 -5.61
C ALA A 96 -3.01 14.11 -5.12
N TRP A 97 -2.87 15.40 -5.34
CA TRP A 97 -3.88 16.40 -5.01
C TRP A 97 -5.24 16.05 -5.62
N LYS A 98 -6.30 16.05 -4.82
CA LYS A 98 -7.67 15.75 -5.29
C LYS A 98 -8.08 16.65 -6.44
N ASP A 99 -7.82 17.95 -6.33
CA ASP A 99 -8.16 18.92 -7.37
C ASP A 99 -7.44 18.64 -8.69
N SER A 100 -6.15 18.26 -8.62
CA SER A 100 -5.38 17.85 -9.81
C SER A 100 -5.96 16.59 -10.46
N ILE A 101 -6.40 15.64 -9.66
CA ILE A 101 -7.03 14.40 -10.16
C ILE A 101 -8.38 14.72 -10.81
N VAL A 102 -9.21 15.60 -10.21
CA VAL A 102 -10.49 16.03 -10.77
C VAL A 102 -10.29 16.71 -12.11
N GLU A 103 -9.31 17.64 -12.19
CA GLU A 103 -8.99 18.36 -13.43
C GLU A 103 -8.49 17.42 -14.52
N MET A 104 -7.59 16.47 -14.20
CA MET A 104 -7.11 15.47 -15.15
C MET A 104 -8.22 14.56 -15.66
N LYS A 105 -9.18 14.18 -14.79
CA LYS A 105 -10.37 13.41 -15.19
C LYS A 105 -11.26 14.23 -16.14
N ARG A 106 -11.47 15.52 -15.85
CA ARG A 106 -12.23 16.44 -16.71
C ARG A 106 -11.60 16.55 -18.09
N ARG A 107 -10.27 16.60 -18.17
CA ARG A 107 -9.48 16.57 -19.43
C ARG A 107 -9.39 15.19 -20.07
N LYS A 108 -10.03 14.16 -19.51
CA LYS A 108 -10.01 12.78 -19.99
C LYS A 108 -8.58 12.21 -20.14
N VAL A 109 -7.68 12.57 -19.22
CA VAL A 109 -6.32 12.01 -19.18
C VAL A 109 -6.39 10.50 -18.99
N LYS A 110 -5.63 9.75 -19.78
CA LYS A 110 -5.59 8.28 -19.68
C LYS A 110 -5.09 7.82 -18.32
N LYS A 111 -5.63 6.71 -17.80
CA LYS A 111 -5.32 6.17 -16.47
C LYS A 111 -3.83 5.87 -16.25
N ASP A 112 -3.11 5.46 -17.28
CA ASP A 112 -1.67 5.20 -17.25
C ASP A 112 -0.83 6.48 -17.08
N LYS A 113 -1.38 7.64 -17.44
CA LYS A 113 -0.76 8.96 -17.29
C LYS A 113 -1.19 9.71 -16.02
N MET A 114 -2.08 9.13 -15.24
CA MET A 114 -2.48 9.70 -13.94
C MET A 114 -1.35 9.57 -12.92
N PRO A 115 -1.20 10.54 -12.00
CA PRO A 115 -0.22 10.44 -10.92
C PRO A 115 -0.39 9.15 -10.12
N LYS A 116 0.71 8.60 -9.66
CA LYS A 116 0.76 7.39 -8.86
C LYS A 116 0.97 7.71 -7.39
N ASP A 117 0.65 6.75 -6.54
CA ASP A 117 0.82 6.89 -5.10
C ASP A 117 2.32 6.97 -4.73
N THR A 118 2.58 7.59 -3.59
CA THR A 118 3.90 7.68 -2.97
C THR A 118 3.82 7.02 -1.58
N ILE A 119 4.80 6.23 -1.20
CA ILE A 119 4.95 5.78 0.19
C ILE A 119 5.66 6.86 0.98
N GLY A 120 5.09 7.23 2.15
CA GLY A 120 5.79 7.98 3.19
C GLY A 120 6.32 7.00 4.24
N ILE A 121 7.57 7.14 4.62
CA ILE A 121 8.24 6.37 5.68
C ILE A 121 8.73 7.39 6.71
N PHE A 122 8.12 7.39 7.89
CA PHE A 122 8.50 8.27 8.98
C PHE A 122 9.13 7.43 10.10
N ASN A 123 10.35 7.74 10.47
CA ASN A 123 11.03 7.14 11.59
C ASN A 123 10.60 7.86 12.89
N LEU A 124 10.06 7.10 13.87
CA LEU A 124 9.54 7.64 15.11
C LEU A 124 10.64 8.03 16.11
N GLU A 125 11.85 7.48 15.95
CA GLU A 125 12.99 7.73 16.83
C GLU A 125 13.73 9.03 16.43
N ASP A 126 14.26 9.08 15.22
CA ASP A 126 15.07 10.21 14.73
C ASP A 126 14.26 11.29 13.99
N LYS A 127 12.94 11.06 13.79
CA LYS A 127 12.00 11.94 13.07
C LYS A 127 12.34 12.14 11.59
N SER A 128 13.19 11.31 11.02
CA SER A 128 13.48 11.36 9.59
C SER A 128 12.27 10.94 8.75
N PHE A 129 12.16 11.55 7.57
CA PHE A 129 11.03 11.30 6.69
C PHE A 129 11.50 11.08 5.24
N HIS A 130 11.21 9.91 4.70
CA HIS A 130 11.54 9.49 3.34
C HIS A 130 10.29 9.28 2.50
N LYS A 131 10.40 9.55 1.20
CA LYS A 131 9.31 9.39 0.22
C LYS A 131 9.77 8.53 -0.94
N ILE A 132 8.95 7.53 -1.31
CA ILE A 132 9.19 6.66 -2.47
C ILE A 132 8.02 6.82 -3.43
N ALA A 133 8.27 7.47 -4.56
CA ALA A 133 7.23 7.80 -5.53
C ALA A 133 6.92 6.65 -6.52
N ASN A 134 5.82 6.80 -7.27
CA ASN A 134 5.39 5.87 -8.33
C ASN A 134 5.11 4.45 -7.86
N ILE A 135 4.52 4.30 -6.70
CA ILE A 135 4.22 3.01 -6.10
C ILE A 135 2.87 2.48 -6.60
N LYS A 136 2.84 1.20 -6.89
CA LYS A 136 1.62 0.47 -7.21
C LYS A 136 1.00 -0.19 -5.97
N SER A 137 1.82 -0.83 -5.15
CA SER A 137 1.42 -1.50 -3.91
C SER A 137 2.60 -1.68 -2.98
N TYR A 138 2.33 -1.79 -1.68
CA TYR A 138 3.33 -2.19 -0.70
C TYR A 138 2.73 -3.15 0.33
N LYS A 139 3.58 -3.90 1.00
CA LYS A 139 3.23 -4.77 2.14
C LYS A 139 4.28 -4.66 3.23
N LEU A 140 3.80 -4.78 4.45
CA LEU A 140 4.60 -4.90 5.67
C LEU A 140 4.35 -6.25 6.31
N PRO A 141 5.33 -6.83 7.02
CA PRO A 141 5.12 -7.97 7.88
C PRO A 141 4.14 -7.64 9.02
N GLU A 142 3.35 -8.62 9.46
CA GLU A 142 2.35 -8.39 10.52
C GLU A 142 2.91 -8.50 11.95
N LYS A 143 3.81 -9.45 12.19
CA LYS A 143 4.31 -9.82 13.53
C LYS A 143 5.83 -9.84 13.62
N TRP A 144 6.51 -9.15 12.73
CA TRP A 144 7.93 -8.86 12.72
C TRP A 144 8.17 -7.60 11.90
N SER A 145 9.39 -7.08 11.88
CA SER A 145 9.74 -5.78 11.30
C SER A 145 11.09 -5.76 10.62
N GLY A 146 11.55 -4.58 10.25
CA GLY A 146 12.82 -4.34 9.59
C GLY A 146 12.75 -4.30 8.07
N PHE A 147 11.64 -4.73 7.45
CA PHE A 147 11.52 -4.76 5.99
C PHE A 147 10.17 -4.21 5.50
N ILE A 148 10.21 -3.62 4.32
CA ILE A 148 9.03 -3.31 3.49
C ILE A 148 9.26 -3.89 2.09
N ALA A 149 8.22 -4.43 1.49
CA ALA A 149 8.23 -4.81 0.08
C ALA A 149 7.22 -3.97 -0.70
N TYR A 150 7.62 -3.45 -1.84
CA TYR A 150 6.75 -2.61 -2.67
C TYR A 150 7.03 -2.79 -4.17
N THR A 151 6.01 -2.56 -4.98
CA THR A 151 6.14 -2.60 -6.43
C THR A 151 6.01 -1.21 -7.02
N TYR A 152 6.86 -0.87 -7.98
CA TYR A 152 6.69 0.32 -8.80
C TYR A 152 5.60 0.12 -9.85
N ASP A 153 4.81 1.17 -10.11
CA ASP A 153 3.83 1.12 -11.20
C ASP A 153 4.50 1.22 -12.58
N GLN A 154 5.65 1.88 -12.63
CA GLN A 154 6.51 1.95 -13.81
C GLN A 154 7.94 1.62 -13.39
N THR A 155 8.66 0.92 -14.26
CA THR A 155 10.10 0.69 -14.01
C THR A 155 10.79 2.05 -13.90
N PRO A 156 11.50 2.35 -12.81
CA PRO A 156 12.29 3.56 -12.70
C PRO A 156 13.24 3.60 -13.90
N LEU A 157 13.19 4.70 -14.65
CA LEU A 157 14.20 4.95 -15.68
C LEU A 157 15.51 5.16 -14.92
N LYS A 158 16.42 4.18 -14.96
CA LYS A 158 17.81 4.48 -14.66
C LYS A 158 18.23 5.56 -15.65
N ASP A 159 18.78 6.67 -15.16
CA ASP A 159 19.40 7.71 -16.00
C ASP A 159 20.57 7.10 -16.75
N ASN A 160 20.27 6.32 -17.75
CA ASN A 160 21.25 5.92 -18.76
C ASN A 160 21.41 7.12 -19.69
N LYS A 161 22.50 7.87 -19.51
CA LYS A 161 23.06 8.71 -20.55
C LYS A 161 22.90 7.98 -21.87
N LYS A 162 22.19 8.61 -22.80
CA LYS A 162 21.93 8.13 -24.16
C LYS A 162 23.21 7.58 -24.79
N SER A 163 23.42 6.30 -24.83
CA SER A 163 24.23 5.67 -25.86
C SER A 163 23.36 5.57 -27.09
N LYS A 164 23.60 6.45 -28.05
CA LYS A 164 23.15 6.32 -29.43
C LYS A 164 23.94 5.17 -30.04
N ASP A 165 23.41 3.97 -29.92
CA ASP A 165 23.71 2.92 -30.89
C ASP A 165 22.53 1.96 -30.94
N SER A 166 21.68 2.19 -31.94
CA SER A 166 20.43 1.50 -32.13
C SER A 166 20.55 0.60 -33.37
N THR A 167 21.02 -0.60 -33.16
CA THR A 167 20.84 -1.69 -34.12
C THR A 167 20.63 -3.01 -33.41
N GLN A 168 19.47 -3.14 -32.75
CA GLN A 168 18.79 -4.43 -32.54
C GLN A 168 17.39 -4.19 -31.98
N ASN A 169 16.34 -4.35 -32.79
CA ASN A 169 14.93 -4.36 -32.43
C ASN A 169 14.55 -5.60 -31.58
N LYS A 170 15.17 -5.81 -30.40
CA LYS A 170 14.64 -6.74 -29.41
C LYS A 170 13.50 -6.04 -28.67
N LYS A 171 12.26 -6.51 -28.82
CA LYS A 171 11.12 -6.03 -28.04
C LYS A 171 11.43 -6.16 -26.54
N VAL A 172 11.77 -5.05 -25.91
CA VAL A 172 12.03 -5.01 -24.45
C VAL A 172 10.72 -5.32 -23.73
N LYS A 173 10.76 -6.31 -22.82
CA LYS A 173 9.62 -6.68 -21.98
C LYS A 173 9.26 -5.50 -21.08
N LYS A 174 7.99 -5.05 -21.16
CA LYS A 174 7.49 -3.92 -20.35
C LYS A 174 6.69 -4.43 -19.15
N SER A 175 6.75 -3.70 -18.05
CA SER A 175 5.90 -3.95 -16.89
C SER A 175 4.42 -3.81 -17.23
N SER A 176 3.62 -4.75 -16.75
CA SER A 176 2.16 -4.78 -16.92
C SER A 176 1.56 -5.74 -15.90
N SER A 177 0.24 -5.73 -15.72
CA SER A 177 -0.45 -6.70 -14.86
C SER A 177 -0.16 -8.16 -15.24
N LYS A 178 0.08 -8.43 -16.52
CA LYS A 178 0.40 -9.76 -17.02
C LYS A 178 1.88 -10.11 -16.85
N ASN A 179 2.77 -9.19 -17.14
CA ASN A 179 4.22 -9.42 -17.07
C ASN A 179 4.76 -9.29 -15.64
N GLY A 180 4.04 -8.59 -14.75
CA GLY A 180 4.51 -8.21 -13.43
C GLY A 180 5.18 -6.83 -13.41
N TYR A 181 5.56 -6.40 -12.22
CA TYR A 181 6.19 -5.12 -11.91
C TYR A 181 7.48 -5.34 -11.13
N PRO A 182 8.43 -4.40 -11.14
CA PRO A 182 9.60 -4.49 -10.28
C PRO A 182 9.15 -4.51 -8.81
N LEU A 183 9.57 -5.54 -8.07
CA LEU A 183 9.41 -5.64 -6.62
C LEU A 183 10.71 -5.20 -5.97
N VAL A 184 10.62 -4.25 -5.06
CA VAL A 184 11.75 -3.84 -4.21
C VAL A 184 11.51 -4.36 -2.81
N ILE A 185 12.54 -4.97 -2.23
CA ILE A 185 12.63 -5.35 -0.83
C ILE A 185 13.61 -4.37 -0.20
N ARG A 186 13.09 -3.52 0.71
CA ARG A 186 13.89 -2.51 1.40
C ARG A 186 14.03 -2.87 2.86
N ASN A 187 15.23 -2.89 3.35
CA ASN A 187 15.51 -2.88 4.79
C ASN A 187 15.29 -1.46 5.31
N LEU A 188 14.44 -1.30 6.32
CA LEU A 188 14.04 0.02 6.85
C LEU A 188 15.15 0.70 7.66
N GLU A 189 16.03 -0.07 8.29
CA GLU A 189 17.12 0.47 9.11
C GLU A 189 18.36 0.83 8.28
N THR A 190 18.75 -0.08 7.37
CA THR A 190 19.97 0.12 6.56
C THR A 190 19.73 0.80 5.23
N GLU A 191 18.45 0.98 4.87
CA GLU A 191 17.98 1.52 3.58
C GLU A 191 18.39 0.71 2.34
N LYS A 192 19.04 -0.45 2.52
CA LYS A 192 19.41 -1.33 1.41
C LYS A 192 18.18 -1.85 0.68
N GLU A 193 18.26 -1.85 -0.64
CA GLU A 193 17.20 -2.28 -1.53
C GLU A 193 17.68 -3.38 -2.48
N ASP A 194 16.89 -4.47 -2.55
CA ASP A 194 17.02 -5.50 -3.56
C ASP A 194 15.84 -5.44 -4.51
N THR A 195 16.10 -5.43 -5.81
CA THR A 195 15.05 -5.31 -6.84
C THR A 195 14.92 -6.60 -7.65
N ILE A 196 13.70 -7.14 -7.66
CA ILE A 196 13.33 -8.34 -8.41
C ILE A 196 12.44 -7.92 -9.59
N PRO A 197 12.81 -8.23 -10.82
CA PRO A 197 12.05 -7.82 -12.00
C PRO A 197 10.77 -8.66 -12.18
N PHE A 198 9.75 -8.05 -12.75
CA PHE A 198 8.53 -8.68 -13.26
C PHE A 198 7.80 -9.60 -12.26
N VAL A 199 7.69 -9.16 -11.02
CA VAL A 199 6.93 -9.85 -9.98
C VAL A 199 5.42 -9.62 -10.20
N THR A 200 4.65 -10.69 -10.18
CA THR A 200 3.19 -10.67 -10.34
C THR A 200 2.44 -10.73 -9.03
N ASN A 201 3.01 -11.43 -8.02
CA ASN A 201 2.46 -11.51 -6.69
C ASN A 201 3.59 -11.68 -5.66
N TYR A 202 3.36 -11.22 -4.43
CA TYR A 202 4.30 -11.39 -3.33
C TYR A 202 3.57 -11.35 -1.98
N THR A 203 4.12 -12.02 -0.97
CA THR A 203 3.57 -12.03 0.38
C THR A 203 4.64 -12.34 1.42
N PHE A 204 4.53 -11.69 2.58
CA PHE A 204 5.33 -12.05 3.76
C PHE A 204 4.64 -13.14 4.57
N ALA A 205 5.43 -13.98 5.23
CA ALA A 205 4.94 -14.79 6.32
C ALA A 205 4.57 -13.91 7.51
N LYS A 206 3.58 -14.35 8.30
CA LYS A 206 3.05 -13.55 9.41
C LYS A 206 4.03 -13.36 10.55
N LYS A 207 4.80 -14.42 10.89
CA LYS A 207 5.73 -14.46 12.03
C LYS A 207 7.19 -14.71 11.64
N GLY A 208 7.43 -15.43 10.53
CA GLY A 208 8.78 -15.74 10.04
C GLY A 208 9.30 -14.66 9.10
N MET A 209 10.60 -14.40 9.11
CA MET A 209 11.24 -13.43 8.18
C MET A 209 11.38 -14.02 6.77
N ILE A 210 10.24 -14.47 6.23
CA ILE A 210 10.13 -15.13 4.93
C ILE A 210 9.25 -14.28 4.00
N LEU A 211 9.74 -14.08 2.79
CA LEU A 211 9.01 -13.51 1.67
C LEU A 211 8.85 -14.57 0.57
N SER A 212 7.66 -14.73 0.04
CA SER A 212 7.45 -15.49 -1.19
C SER A 212 6.96 -14.56 -2.30
N TYR A 213 7.42 -14.82 -3.53
CA TYR A 213 6.99 -14.07 -4.69
C TYR A 213 6.95 -14.94 -5.96
N THR A 214 6.20 -14.47 -6.93
CA THR A 214 6.09 -15.07 -8.26
C THR A 214 6.60 -14.10 -9.30
N THR A 215 7.44 -14.55 -10.21
CA THR A 215 7.96 -13.71 -11.31
C THR A 215 7.77 -14.37 -12.66
N THR A 216 7.56 -13.55 -13.68
CA THR A 216 7.57 -14.00 -15.07
C THR A 216 8.98 -13.96 -15.69
N GLY A 217 9.99 -13.69 -14.87
CA GLY A 217 11.39 -13.77 -15.19
C GLY A 217 11.89 -12.82 -16.28
N ILE A 218 13.20 -12.83 -16.45
CA ILE A 218 13.92 -12.24 -17.59
C ILE A 218 14.87 -13.30 -18.10
N LYS A 219 14.86 -13.53 -19.40
CA LYS A 219 15.79 -14.45 -20.04
C LYS A 219 17.24 -14.15 -19.61
N ASP A 220 17.99 -15.17 -19.30
CA ASP A 220 19.41 -15.13 -18.88
C ASP A 220 19.69 -14.35 -17.58
N SER A 221 18.66 -14.01 -16.79
CA SER A 221 18.82 -13.29 -15.51
C SER A 221 18.07 -13.93 -14.37
N ILE A 222 16.75 -14.07 -14.48
CA ILE A 222 15.93 -14.71 -13.46
C ILE A 222 14.89 -15.62 -14.12
N GLU A 223 14.88 -16.89 -13.74
CA GLU A 223 13.92 -17.87 -14.24
C GLU A 223 12.50 -17.52 -13.79
N PRO A 224 11.50 -17.74 -14.67
CA PRO A 224 10.10 -17.57 -14.26
C PRO A 224 9.71 -18.66 -13.26
N GLY A 225 8.96 -18.29 -12.24
CA GLY A 225 8.57 -19.27 -11.23
C GLY A 225 8.11 -18.66 -9.91
N VAL A 226 8.09 -19.53 -8.90
CA VAL A 226 7.80 -19.19 -7.50
C VAL A 226 9.06 -19.29 -6.67
N TYR A 227 9.28 -18.27 -5.87
CA TYR A 227 10.46 -18.15 -5.02
C TYR A 227 10.06 -17.99 -3.55
N VAL A 228 10.90 -18.51 -2.67
CA VAL A 228 10.84 -18.29 -1.22
C VAL A 228 12.20 -17.78 -0.76
N GLN A 229 12.20 -16.62 -0.14
CA GLN A 229 13.40 -15.95 0.36
C GLN A 229 13.34 -15.82 1.87
N ASN A 230 14.37 -16.31 2.54
CA ASN A 230 14.59 -16.04 3.96
C ASN A 230 15.39 -14.73 4.07
N LEU A 231 14.76 -13.67 4.58
CA LEU A 231 15.37 -12.34 4.66
C LEU A 231 16.40 -12.21 5.80
N LYS A 232 16.37 -13.13 6.78
CA LYS A 232 17.36 -13.16 7.87
C LYS A 232 18.70 -13.75 7.40
N SER A 233 18.65 -14.86 6.67
CA SER A 233 19.84 -15.55 6.16
C SER A 233 20.20 -15.21 4.73
N ASN A 234 19.38 -14.40 4.07
CA ASN A 234 19.44 -14.07 2.63
C ASN A 234 19.44 -15.32 1.72
N ASN A 235 18.83 -16.41 2.18
CA ASN A 235 18.74 -17.65 1.41
C ASN A 235 17.52 -17.60 0.49
N LEU A 236 17.74 -17.77 -0.81
CA LEU A 236 16.73 -17.80 -1.86
C LEU A 236 16.53 -19.20 -2.40
N LYS A 237 15.29 -19.70 -2.41
CA LYS A 237 14.93 -20.99 -3.01
C LYS A 237 13.97 -20.74 -4.19
N HIS A 238 14.29 -21.31 -5.35
CA HIS A 238 13.41 -21.40 -6.51
C HIS A 238 12.58 -22.68 -6.38
N VAL A 239 11.37 -22.56 -5.83
CA VAL A 239 10.56 -23.73 -5.42
C VAL A 239 9.66 -24.28 -6.53
N PHE A 240 9.40 -23.49 -7.57
CA PHE A 240 8.61 -23.91 -8.73
C PHE A 240 9.10 -23.22 -9.99
N GLU A 241 9.42 -23.99 -11.02
CA GLU A 241 9.80 -23.52 -12.35
C GLU A 241 8.57 -23.54 -13.26
N SER A 242 8.27 -22.41 -13.87
CA SER A 242 7.18 -22.36 -14.84
C SER A 242 7.71 -22.53 -16.26
N HIS A 243 7.00 -23.34 -17.01
CA HIS A 243 7.20 -23.44 -18.44
C HIS A 243 6.17 -22.57 -19.15
N ASN A 244 6.64 -21.56 -19.88
CA ASN A 244 5.79 -20.63 -20.64
C ASN A 244 4.81 -19.80 -19.79
N LYS A 245 3.92 -19.10 -20.41
CA LYS A 245 2.96 -18.08 -19.94
C LYS A 245 2.07 -18.49 -18.75
N THR A 246 2.67 -19.06 -17.70
CA THR A 246 1.95 -19.45 -16.47
C THR A 246 1.43 -18.21 -15.74
N ASN A 247 0.16 -18.23 -15.35
CA ASN A 247 -0.42 -17.25 -14.45
C ASN A 247 -0.43 -17.82 -13.03
N TYR A 248 -0.09 -17.00 -12.06
CA TYR A 248 -0.02 -17.38 -10.65
C TYR A 248 -1.14 -16.72 -9.86
N PHE A 249 -1.78 -17.51 -8.99
CA PHE A 249 -2.87 -17.05 -8.14
C PHE A 249 -2.66 -17.52 -6.70
N LYS A 250 -3.31 -16.85 -5.75
CA LYS A 250 -3.47 -17.33 -4.36
C LYS A 250 -2.16 -17.80 -3.69
N LEU A 251 -1.10 -16.98 -3.79
CA LEU A 251 0.15 -17.23 -3.08
C LEU A 251 -0.06 -17.05 -1.57
N ASN A 252 0.00 -18.14 -0.79
CA ASN A 252 -0.24 -18.13 0.64
C ASN A 252 0.89 -18.84 1.40
N LEU A 253 1.52 -18.13 2.34
CA LEU A 253 2.48 -18.66 3.29
C LEU A 253 1.80 -19.05 4.61
N SER A 254 2.29 -20.09 5.26
CA SER A 254 2.00 -20.36 6.66
C SER A 254 2.50 -19.23 7.56
N ASN A 255 2.05 -19.18 8.80
CA ASN A 255 2.46 -18.13 9.75
C ASN A 255 3.97 -18.06 9.95
N SER A 256 4.66 -19.19 10.04
CA SER A 256 6.12 -19.28 10.15
C SER A 256 6.86 -19.06 8.82
N GLY A 257 6.20 -19.30 7.68
CA GLY A 257 6.79 -19.29 6.36
C GLY A 257 7.35 -20.65 5.91
N ASP A 258 7.21 -21.70 6.71
CA ASP A 258 7.75 -23.04 6.41
C ASP A 258 6.92 -23.80 5.39
N ASN A 259 5.68 -23.37 5.14
CA ASN A 259 4.79 -23.95 4.14
C ASN A 259 4.26 -22.85 3.21
N LEU A 260 4.17 -23.20 1.93
CA LEU A 260 3.62 -22.35 0.88
C LEU A 260 2.60 -23.13 0.06
N ALA A 261 1.45 -22.54 -0.19
CA ALA A 261 0.47 -23.03 -1.16
C ALA A 261 0.23 -21.97 -2.23
N PHE A 262 0.12 -22.41 -3.47
CA PHE A 262 -0.17 -21.51 -4.59
C PHE A 262 -0.93 -22.23 -5.69
N VAL A 263 -1.67 -21.45 -6.46
CA VAL A 263 -2.46 -21.92 -7.60
C VAL A 263 -1.83 -21.39 -8.87
N ILE A 264 -1.73 -22.22 -9.88
CA ILE A 264 -1.26 -21.83 -11.20
C ILE A 264 -2.32 -22.13 -12.26
N ASP A 265 -2.19 -21.42 -13.38
CA ASP A 265 -2.87 -21.68 -14.62
C ASP A 265 -1.83 -21.66 -15.73
N ALA A 266 -1.44 -22.84 -16.18
CA ALA A 266 -0.43 -23.04 -17.24
C ALA A 266 -1.06 -23.10 -18.64
N ASP A 267 -2.41 -23.08 -18.74
CA ASP A 267 -3.10 -23.18 -20.02
C ASP A 267 -3.04 -21.86 -20.79
N SER A 268 -2.53 -21.94 -22.01
CA SER A 268 -2.48 -20.80 -22.94
C SER A 268 -3.78 -20.61 -23.73
N THR A 269 -4.71 -21.57 -23.66
CA THR A 269 -6.00 -21.49 -24.34
C THR A 269 -6.94 -20.52 -23.65
N LYS A 270 -7.95 -20.04 -24.37
CA LYS A 270 -8.96 -19.11 -23.84
C LYS A 270 -10.25 -19.85 -23.45
N THR A 271 -10.12 -21.02 -22.82
CA THR A 271 -11.28 -21.77 -22.36
C THR A 271 -12.01 -21.05 -21.23
N TYR A 272 -13.33 -21.19 -21.18
CA TYR A 272 -14.16 -20.56 -20.15
C TYR A 272 -13.87 -21.16 -18.76
N GLN A 273 -13.74 -22.48 -18.68
CA GLN A 273 -13.30 -23.17 -17.47
C GLN A 273 -11.78 -23.27 -17.47
N ARG A 274 -11.12 -22.58 -16.52
CA ARG A 274 -9.67 -22.57 -16.42
C ARG A 274 -9.17 -23.79 -15.67
N PRO A 275 -8.18 -24.53 -16.23
CA PRO A 275 -7.61 -25.72 -15.59
C PRO A 275 -6.58 -25.31 -14.53
N TYR A 276 -7.06 -24.96 -13.34
CA TYR A 276 -6.19 -24.61 -12.22
C TYR A 276 -5.51 -25.83 -11.63
N GLU A 277 -4.25 -25.66 -11.21
CA GLU A 277 -3.47 -26.64 -10.48
C GLU A 277 -3.05 -26.04 -9.14
N LEU A 278 -3.17 -26.84 -8.06
CA LEU A 278 -2.74 -26.46 -6.71
C LEU A 278 -1.43 -27.13 -6.37
N TYR A 279 -0.45 -26.34 -5.97
CA TYR A 279 0.85 -26.80 -5.51
C TYR A 279 1.06 -26.47 -4.04
N ARG A 280 1.82 -27.34 -3.36
CA ARG A 280 2.30 -27.14 -2.00
C ARG A 280 3.81 -27.27 -1.99
N TRP A 281 4.46 -26.44 -1.23
CA TRP A 281 5.87 -26.53 -0.85
C TRP A 281 5.98 -26.46 0.67
N ASP A 282 6.97 -27.17 1.24
CA ASP A 282 7.40 -27.02 2.61
C ASP A 282 8.94 -26.91 2.69
N SER A 283 9.45 -26.42 3.83
CA SER A 283 10.86 -26.09 3.98
C SER A 283 11.81 -27.31 3.89
N SER A 284 11.30 -28.54 4.05
CA SER A 284 12.06 -29.80 3.97
C SER A 284 12.33 -30.27 2.54
N ILE A 285 11.58 -29.72 1.56
CA ILE A 285 11.72 -30.09 0.15
C ILE A 285 12.27 -28.93 -0.69
N ASN A 286 12.93 -29.28 -1.79
CA ASN A 286 13.51 -28.27 -2.68
C ASN A 286 12.49 -27.70 -3.68
N LYS A 287 11.58 -28.53 -4.18
CA LYS A 287 10.58 -28.14 -5.20
C LYS A 287 9.17 -28.43 -4.70
N ALA A 288 8.25 -27.59 -5.10
CA ALA A 288 6.85 -27.73 -4.78
C ALA A 288 6.25 -28.98 -5.44
N LYS A 289 5.30 -29.63 -4.75
CA LYS A 289 4.58 -30.81 -5.20
C LYS A 289 3.16 -30.42 -5.63
N LEU A 290 2.68 -31.07 -6.67
CA LEU A 290 1.28 -30.99 -7.11
C LEU A 290 0.40 -31.63 -6.06
N VAL A 291 -0.69 -30.96 -5.69
CA VAL A 291 -1.70 -31.45 -4.73
C VAL A 291 -3.01 -31.78 -5.44
N LEU A 292 -3.45 -30.88 -6.31
CA LEU A 292 -4.61 -31.09 -7.15
C LEU A 292 -4.23 -30.78 -8.59
N ASP A 293 -4.56 -31.70 -9.48
CA ASP A 293 -4.34 -31.52 -10.91
C ASP A 293 -5.44 -30.61 -11.53
N LYS A 294 -5.27 -30.29 -12.78
CA LYS A 294 -6.23 -29.47 -13.56
C LYS A 294 -7.64 -30.10 -13.71
N LYS A 295 -7.82 -31.37 -13.34
CA LYS A 295 -9.13 -32.04 -13.29
C LYS A 295 -9.73 -31.98 -11.90
N GLY A 296 -9.00 -31.43 -10.91
CA GLY A 296 -9.41 -31.39 -9.52
C GLY A 296 -9.20 -32.71 -8.77
N SER A 297 -8.45 -33.64 -9.34
CA SER A 297 -8.13 -34.92 -8.70
C SER A 297 -6.96 -34.75 -7.72
N PRO A 298 -7.02 -35.36 -6.54
CA PRO A 298 -5.86 -35.41 -5.62
C PRO A 298 -4.72 -36.21 -6.29
N ASN A 299 -3.49 -35.78 -5.98
CA ASN A 299 -2.27 -36.42 -6.48
C ASN A 299 -1.53 -37.11 -5.34
#